data_47341c0de8b0f6c5288abaa9f452a76b
#
_entry.id   47341c0de8b0f6c5288abaa9f452a76b
#
_cell.length_a   1.000
_cell.length_b   1.000
_cell.length_c   1.000
_cell.angle_alpha   90.00
_cell.angle_beta   90.00
_cell.angle_gamma   90.00
#
_symmetry.space_group_name_H-M   'P 1'
#
loop_
_entity.id
_entity.type
_entity.pdbx_description
1 polymer ?
#
loop_
_entity_poly.entity_id
_entity_poly.type
_entity_poly.pdbx_seq_one_letter_code
_entity_poly.pdbx_strand_id
1 'polypeptide(L)'
;MRRGLAALAALLALAPAALAGGQPGVNSTTITIGGTVPITGPAALFGSVGRGADAYFKYVNAHGGVNGRKIKYLYLDDAYDPSRTVQLTRQLVEQDHVFAIFNSVGTDNNLAVRDYLNAAKVPQLFGGTGTAKIGDDFKSHPWTMGYLPSFRAEGVIYGRSIAAGAAPKVAVLYENSEFGKDMTAGLRKGLGSKASAIVDAESYEPTDTSIESQMSTLRHSGATTLVLNVTPQYAILAYVAAQKLGWHPKIYVSSVCISPNVMDIVRASVAPSLVNGSLSIAFVKDPTDKVWAKDPVVKLYRSILAKYAPGAKPEDVYNFYGMGVAFTMVDALKHAGKNPTRQSLLTAAQHLDEVNPFMRPGVRIATSPTDYYPISKAQLVRYDRVHWVAVGPLVSATS
;
A
#
# COMPACT_ATOMS: atom_id res chain seq x y z
N MET A 1 -73.66 -7.92 -52.96
CA MET A 1 -73.49 -7.60 -51.55
C MET A 1 -72.50 -8.60 -50.95
N ARG A 2 -71.27 -8.24 -50.76
CA ARG A 2 -70.28 -9.01 -50.02
C ARG A 2 -69.50 -8.01 -49.18
N ARG A 3 -69.69 -8.06 -47.81
CA ARG A 3 -69.01 -7.26 -46.83
C ARG A 3 -67.68 -7.94 -46.51
N GLY A 4 -66.57 -7.27 -46.79
CA GLY A 4 -65.23 -7.70 -46.32
C GLY A 4 -64.99 -7.19 -44.93
N LEU A 5 -64.71 -8.11 -43.99
CA LEU A 5 -64.17 -7.78 -42.67
C LEU A 5 -62.65 -7.60 -42.79
N ALA A 6 -62.17 -6.42 -42.46
CA ALA A 6 -60.74 -6.16 -42.24
C ALA A 6 -60.37 -6.50 -40.78
N ALA A 7 -59.57 -7.51 -40.59
CA ALA A 7 -59.02 -7.84 -39.29
C ALA A 7 -57.73 -7.00 -39.03
N LEU A 8 -57.79 -6.10 -38.05
CA LEU A 8 -56.67 -5.29 -37.59
C LEU A 8 -55.82 -6.14 -36.61
N ALA A 9 -54.69 -6.63 -37.06
CA ALA A 9 -53.71 -7.32 -36.25
C ALA A 9 -52.88 -6.27 -35.45
N ALA A 10 -53.15 -6.16 -34.15
CA ALA A 10 -52.32 -5.36 -33.25
C ALA A 10 -50.99 -6.12 -32.93
N LEU A 11 -49.90 -5.70 -33.51
CA LEU A 11 -48.57 -6.14 -33.07
C LEU A 11 -48.26 -5.49 -31.73
N LEU A 12 -48.35 -6.26 -30.66
CA LEU A 12 -47.72 -5.91 -29.37
C LEU A 12 -46.19 -6.02 -29.55
N ALA A 13 -45.53 -4.89 -29.64
CA ALA A 13 -44.05 -4.82 -29.49
C ALA A 13 -43.73 -5.12 -28.04
N LEU A 14 -43.27 -6.35 -27.77
CA LEU A 14 -42.57 -6.66 -26.50
C LEU A 14 -41.24 -5.89 -26.54
N ALA A 15 -41.21 -4.74 -25.85
CA ALA A 15 -39.96 -4.11 -25.48
C ALA A 15 -39.16 -5.11 -24.61
N PRO A 16 -37.87 -5.40 -24.92
CA PRO A 16 -37.08 -6.22 -24.06
C PRO A 16 -37.01 -5.51 -22.71
N ALA A 17 -37.56 -6.14 -21.64
CA ALA A 17 -37.30 -5.72 -20.29
C ALA A 17 -35.78 -5.75 -20.11
N ALA A 18 -35.14 -4.57 -20.07
CA ALA A 18 -33.77 -4.45 -19.65
C ALA A 18 -33.73 -5.07 -18.24
N LEU A 19 -33.21 -6.29 -18.16
CA LEU A 19 -32.80 -6.88 -16.89
C LEU A 19 -31.96 -5.82 -16.22
N ALA A 20 -32.47 -5.23 -15.15
CA ALA A 20 -31.71 -4.38 -14.25
C ALA A 20 -30.64 -5.27 -13.62
N GLY A 21 -29.59 -5.55 -14.41
CA GLY A 21 -28.43 -6.30 -13.96
C GLY A 21 -27.74 -5.44 -12.91
N GLY A 22 -27.92 -5.83 -11.62
CA GLY A 22 -27.26 -5.19 -10.50
C GLY A 22 -25.75 -5.15 -10.76
N GLN A 23 -25.08 -4.14 -10.25
CA GLN A 23 -23.61 -4.07 -10.34
C GLN A 23 -23.00 -5.33 -9.71
N PRO A 24 -22.00 -5.99 -10.36
CA PRO A 24 -21.31 -7.11 -9.76
C PRO A 24 -20.83 -6.76 -8.35
N GLY A 25 -21.01 -7.66 -7.40
CA GLY A 25 -20.63 -7.48 -6.01
C GLY A 25 -21.52 -6.54 -5.19
N VAL A 26 -22.61 -5.97 -5.75
CA VAL A 26 -23.53 -5.10 -5.01
C VAL A 26 -24.93 -5.67 -5.05
N ASN A 27 -25.54 -5.84 -3.88
CA ASN A 27 -26.96 -6.17 -3.74
C ASN A 27 -27.63 -5.23 -2.73
N SER A 28 -28.89 -5.53 -2.32
CA SER A 28 -29.64 -4.67 -1.39
C SER A 28 -29.02 -4.55 -0.01
N THR A 29 -28.22 -5.53 0.44
CA THR A 29 -27.68 -5.60 1.81
C THR A 29 -26.15 -5.64 1.90
N THR A 30 -25.46 -5.87 0.78
CA THR A 30 -24.02 -6.16 0.80
C THR A 30 -23.30 -5.52 -0.37
N ILE A 31 -22.06 -5.06 -0.12
CA ILE A 31 -21.05 -4.72 -1.10
C ILE A 31 -19.88 -5.70 -0.90
N THR A 32 -19.55 -6.50 -1.90
CA THR A 32 -18.43 -7.46 -1.87
C THR A 32 -17.23 -6.85 -2.59
N ILE A 33 -16.11 -6.71 -1.91
CA ILE A 33 -14.82 -6.28 -2.48
C ILE A 33 -13.79 -7.38 -2.26
N GLY A 34 -12.79 -7.44 -3.11
CA GLY A 34 -11.72 -8.45 -3.05
C GLY A 34 -10.34 -7.82 -3.07
N GLY A 35 -9.32 -8.60 -2.71
CA GLY A 35 -7.92 -8.21 -2.80
C GLY A 35 -6.98 -9.38 -2.54
N THR A 36 -5.70 -9.18 -2.77
CA THR A 36 -4.66 -10.18 -2.49
C THR A 36 -3.65 -9.61 -1.51
N VAL A 37 -3.21 -10.42 -0.57
CA VAL A 37 -2.18 -10.05 0.41
C VAL A 37 -1.25 -11.24 0.63
N PRO A 38 0.05 -11.04 0.83
CA PRO A 38 0.97 -12.14 1.11
C PRO A 38 0.82 -12.61 2.56
N ILE A 39 -0.05 -13.59 2.81
CA ILE A 39 -0.20 -14.23 4.13
C ILE A 39 0.96 -15.19 4.38
N THR A 40 1.47 -15.80 3.31
CA THR A 40 2.66 -16.66 3.30
C THR A 40 3.76 -16.08 2.39
N GLY A 41 4.89 -16.75 2.28
CA GLY A 41 5.98 -16.35 1.39
C GLY A 41 6.90 -15.27 1.95
N PRO A 42 7.77 -14.67 1.09
CA PRO A 42 8.85 -13.78 1.52
C PRO A 42 8.36 -12.44 2.09
N ALA A 43 7.13 -12.04 1.79
CA ALA A 43 6.53 -10.81 2.30
C ALA A 43 5.41 -11.06 3.32
N ALA A 44 5.38 -12.24 3.97
CA ALA A 44 4.33 -12.66 4.89
C ALA A 44 4.07 -11.68 6.05
N LEU A 45 5.04 -10.87 6.42
CA LEU A 45 4.85 -9.80 7.42
C LEU A 45 3.78 -8.78 7.02
N PHE A 46 3.52 -8.59 5.72
CA PHE A 46 2.45 -7.73 5.22
C PHE A 46 1.04 -8.37 5.29
N GLY A 47 0.92 -9.67 5.58
CA GLY A 47 -0.38 -10.35 5.65
C GLY A 47 -1.36 -9.72 6.64
N SER A 48 -0.84 -9.02 7.66
CA SER A 48 -1.65 -8.28 8.63
C SER A 48 -2.41 -7.09 8.04
N VAL A 49 -2.02 -6.59 6.88
CA VAL A 49 -2.74 -5.50 6.17
C VAL A 49 -4.18 -5.93 5.87
N GLY A 50 -4.36 -7.12 5.29
CA GLY A 50 -5.70 -7.64 4.99
C GLY A 50 -6.54 -7.87 6.25
N ARG A 51 -5.91 -8.43 7.30
CA ARG A 51 -6.57 -8.66 8.60
C ARG A 51 -7.01 -7.36 9.26
N GLY A 52 -6.18 -6.32 9.25
CA GLY A 52 -6.53 -5.01 9.79
C GLY A 52 -7.69 -4.37 9.04
N ALA A 53 -7.68 -4.43 7.72
CA ALA A 53 -8.76 -3.92 6.87
C ALA A 53 -10.09 -4.67 7.13
N ASP A 54 -10.07 -6.00 7.20
CA ASP A 54 -11.24 -6.82 7.49
C ASP A 54 -11.85 -6.52 8.86
N ALA A 55 -10.98 -6.35 9.87
CA ALA A 55 -11.43 -5.98 11.22
C ALA A 55 -12.14 -4.61 11.21
N TYR A 56 -11.63 -3.64 10.45
CA TYR A 56 -12.28 -2.33 10.31
C TYR A 56 -13.62 -2.42 9.59
N PHE A 57 -13.72 -3.18 8.51
CA PHE A 57 -15.00 -3.40 7.83
C PHE A 57 -16.03 -4.10 8.71
N LYS A 58 -15.62 -5.09 9.53
CA LYS A 58 -16.50 -5.70 10.55
C LYS A 58 -16.99 -4.68 11.57
N TYR A 59 -16.11 -3.78 12.02
CA TYR A 59 -16.50 -2.67 12.90
C TYR A 59 -17.54 -1.76 12.22
N VAL A 60 -17.30 -1.32 10.98
CA VAL A 60 -18.26 -0.49 10.21
C VAL A 60 -19.60 -1.21 10.05
N ASN A 61 -19.57 -2.50 9.73
CA ASN A 61 -20.76 -3.33 9.57
C ASN A 61 -21.60 -3.43 10.85
N ALA A 62 -20.94 -3.47 12.02
CA ALA A 62 -21.62 -3.47 13.31
C ALA A 62 -22.27 -2.11 13.66
N HIS A 63 -21.87 -1.04 12.95
CA HIS A 63 -22.39 0.33 13.13
C HIS A 63 -23.26 0.80 11.95
N GLY A 64 -23.93 -0.13 11.26
CA GLY A 64 -24.88 0.17 10.19
C GLY A 64 -24.33 0.06 8.76
N GLY A 65 -23.05 -0.24 8.60
CA GLY A 65 -22.43 -0.41 7.28
C GLY A 65 -22.27 0.88 6.51
N VAL A 66 -22.30 0.80 5.18
CA VAL A 66 -22.21 1.94 4.26
C VAL A 66 -23.51 2.05 3.46
N ASN A 67 -24.20 3.17 3.58
CA ASN A 67 -25.47 3.41 2.90
C ASN A 67 -26.49 2.25 3.10
N GLY A 68 -26.53 1.64 4.31
CA GLY A 68 -27.38 0.52 4.66
C GLY A 68 -26.90 -0.86 4.21
N ARG A 69 -25.70 -0.97 3.62
CA ARG A 69 -25.10 -2.24 3.19
C ARG A 69 -23.89 -2.60 4.03
N LYS A 70 -23.72 -3.90 4.28
CA LYS A 70 -22.51 -4.45 4.89
C LYS A 70 -21.41 -4.60 3.83
N ILE A 71 -20.16 -4.38 4.21
CA ILE A 71 -19.00 -4.67 3.37
C ILE A 71 -18.57 -6.11 3.64
N LYS A 72 -18.45 -6.92 2.58
CA LYS A 72 -17.82 -8.23 2.62
C LYS A 72 -16.46 -8.12 1.95
N TYR A 73 -15.38 -8.37 2.68
CA TYR A 73 -14.03 -8.33 2.15
C TYR A 73 -13.46 -9.74 1.99
N LEU A 74 -13.08 -10.09 0.76
CA LEU A 74 -12.42 -11.35 0.42
C LEU A 74 -10.96 -11.04 0.14
N TYR A 75 -10.06 -11.41 1.06
CA TYR A 75 -8.62 -11.27 0.83
C TYR A 75 -7.96 -12.64 0.76
N LEU A 76 -7.20 -12.86 -0.32
CA LEU A 76 -6.62 -14.14 -0.68
C LEU A 76 -5.10 -14.06 -0.59
N ASP A 77 -4.47 -15.19 -0.23
CA ASP A 77 -3.03 -15.30 -0.10
C ASP A 77 -2.36 -15.50 -1.46
N ASP A 78 -1.65 -14.50 -1.96
CA ASP A 78 -0.87 -14.58 -3.18
C ASP A 78 0.61 -14.91 -2.96
N ALA A 79 1.05 -15.08 -1.71
CA ALA A 79 2.43 -15.37 -1.34
C ALA A 79 3.46 -14.37 -1.92
N TYR A 80 3.03 -13.15 -2.29
CA TYR A 80 3.83 -12.14 -2.99
C TYR A 80 4.27 -12.56 -4.41
N ASP A 81 3.56 -13.51 -5.03
CA ASP A 81 3.83 -14.00 -6.38
C ASP A 81 2.86 -13.33 -7.38
N PRO A 82 3.36 -12.50 -8.34
CA PRO A 82 2.53 -11.86 -9.35
C PRO A 82 1.70 -12.83 -10.20
N SER A 83 2.22 -14.03 -10.50
CA SER A 83 1.48 -15.04 -11.27
C SER A 83 0.28 -15.59 -10.49
N ARG A 84 0.46 -15.80 -9.19
CA ARG A 84 -0.61 -16.21 -8.29
C ARG A 84 -1.62 -15.07 -8.07
N THR A 85 -1.14 -13.82 -8.00
CA THR A 85 -2.00 -12.64 -7.95
C THR A 85 -2.95 -12.59 -9.15
N VAL A 86 -2.45 -12.87 -10.37
CA VAL A 86 -3.28 -12.91 -11.59
C VAL A 86 -4.39 -13.95 -11.47
N GLN A 87 -4.06 -15.17 -11.02
CA GLN A 87 -5.05 -16.26 -10.88
C GLN A 87 -6.13 -15.88 -9.86
N LEU A 88 -5.72 -15.41 -8.67
CA LEU A 88 -6.64 -15.05 -7.59
C LEU A 88 -7.47 -13.81 -7.93
N THR A 89 -6.92 -12.83 -8.64
CA THR A 89 -7.68 -11.66 -9.10
C THR A 89 -8.74 -12.05 -10.11
N ARG A 90 -8.44 -12.98 -11.05
CA ARG A 90 -9.46 -13.53 -11.94
C ARG A 90 -10.54 -14.28 -11.18
N GLN A 91 -10.20 -15.10 -10.20
CA GLN A 91 -11.17 -15.75 -9.33
C GLN A 91 -12.10 -14.72 -8.67
N LEU A 92 -11.52 -13.69 -8.02
CA LEU A 92 -12.30 -12.64 -7.35
C LEU A 92 -13.27 -11.92 -8.30
N VAL A 93 -12.84 -11.64 -9.56
CA VAL A 93 -13.66 -10.90 -10.52
C VAL A 93 -14.67 -11.80 -11.24
N GLU A 94 -14.24 -12.97 -11.72
CA GLU A 94 -15.01 -13.81 -12.63
C GLU A 94 -15.90 -14.83 -11.89
N GLN A 95 -15.50 -15.28 -10.69
CA GLN A 95 -16.23 -16.29 -9.91
C GLN A 95 -16.91 -15.67 -8.67
N ASP A 96 -16.16 -14.87 -7.89
CA ASP A 96 -16.68 -14.24 -6.68
C ASP A 96 -17.45 -12.94 -6.98
N HIS A 97 -17.37 -12.44 -8.24
CA HIS A 97 -18.07 -11.27 -8.75
C HIS A 97 -17.87 -10.03 -7.89
N VAL A 98 -16.65 -9.75 -7.41
CA VAL A 98 -16.39 -8.58 -6.56
C VAL A 98 -16.68 -7.26 -7.26
N PHE A 99 -17.10 -6.27 -6.49
CA PHE A 99 -17.39 -4.92 -6.97
C PHE A 99 -16.11 -4.17 -7.36
N ALA A 100 -15.06 -4.33 -6.57
CA ALA A 100 -13.75 -3.72 -6.78
C ALA A 100 -12.64 -4.60 -6.19
N ILE A 101 -11.43 -4.45 -6.71
CA ILE A 101 -10.20 -4.93 -6.07
C ILE A 101 -9.70 -3.83 -5.14
N PHE A 102 -9.41 -4.20 -3.90
CA PHE A 102 -9.05 -3.30 -2.82
C PHE A 102 -7.76 -3.73 -2.14
N ASN A 103 -6.82 -2.80 -2.02
CA ASN A 103 -5.60 -2.87 -1.21
C ASN A 103 -4.79 -4.16 -1.41
N SER A 104 -4.71 -4.66 -2.65
CA SER A 104 -3.76 -5.72 -2.99
C SER A 104 -2.33 -5.25 -2.72
N VAL A 105 -1.52 -6.10 -2.06
CA VAL A 105 -0.18 -5.73 -1.61
C VAL A 105 0.88 -6.20 -2.60
N GLY A 106 1.83 -5.33 -2.91
CA GLY A 106 2.95 -5.61 -3.80
C GLY A 106 2.89 -4.82 -5.12
N THR A 107 4.04 -4.32 -5.54
CA THR A 107 4.12 -3.47 -6.74
C THR A 107 3.90 -4.29 -8.01
N ASP A 108 4.72 -5.29 -8.24
CA ASP A 108 4.63 -6.13 -9.45
C ASP A 108 3.34 -6.97 -9.45
N ASN A 109 2.82 -7.33 -8.25
CA ASN A 109 1.51 -7.95 -8.07
C ASN A 109 0.39 -7.07 -8.63
N ASN A 110 0.34 -5.79 -8.24
CA ASN A 110 -0.66 -4.84 -8.73
C ASN A 110 -0.51 -4.55 -10.23
N LEU A 111 0.73 -4.43 -10.73
CA LEU A 111 1.00 -4.21 -12.14
C LEU A 111 0.59 -5.40 -13.02
N ALA A 112 0.77 -6.64 -12.54
CA ALA A 112 0.43 -7.85 -13.29
C ALA A 112 -1.06 -8.00 -13.61
N VAL A 113 -1.94 -7.36 -12.83
CA VAL A 113 -3.40 -7.44 -13.02
C VAL A 113 -4.01 -6.16 -13.58
N ARG A 114 -3.23 -5.08 -13.66
CA ARG A 114 -3.70 -3.74 -13.99
C ARG A 114 -4.41 -3.67 -15.34
N ASP A 115 -3.79 -4.20 -16.39
CA ASP A 115 -4.33 -4.14 -17.76
C ASP A 115 -5.67 -4.89 -17.86
N TYR A 116 -5.75 -6.09 -17.25
CA TYR A 116 -6.97 -6.87 -17.18
C TYR A 116 -8.10 -6.11 -16.45
N LEU A 117 -7.81 -5.54 -15.29
CA LEU A 117 -8.81 -4.83 -14.50
C LEU A 117 -9.27 -3.53 -15.17
N ASN A 118 -8.37 -2.81 -15.86
CA ASN A 118 -8.72 -1.62 -16.61
C ASN A 118 -9.60 -1.96 -17.83
N ALA A 119 -9.27 -3.01 -18.60
CA ALA A 119 -10.08 -3.50 -19.71
C ALA A 119 -11.47 -3.96 -19.25
N ALA A 120 -11.57 -4.63 -18.10
CA ALA A 120 -12.82 -5.09 -17.51
C ALA A 120 -13.59 -3.97 -16.76
N LYS A 121 -13.05 -2.75 -16.66
CA LYS A 121 -13.59 -1.63 -15.87
C LYS A 121 -13.91 -2.02 -14.44
N VAL A 122 -13.01 -2.79 -13.81
CA VAL A 122 -13.05 -3.15 -12.39
C VAL A 122 -12.11 -2.22 -11.64
N PRO A 123 -12.61 -1.41 -10.68
CA PRO A 123 -11.74 -0.53 -9.91
C PRO A 123 -10.70 -1.34 -9.14
N GLN A 124 -9.42 -1.01 -9.30
CA GLN A 124 -8.29 -1.49 -8.52
C GLN A 124 -7.83 -0.33 -7.64
N LEU A 125 -8.34 -0.27 -6.42
CA LEU A 125 -8.20 0.91 -5.59
C LEU A 125 -7.32 0.67 -4.37
N PHE A 126 -6.52 1.70 -4.09
CA PHE A 126 -5.72 1.80 -2.89
C PHE A 126 -4.73 0.63 -2.73
N GLY A 127 -4.16 0.18 -3.86
CA GLY A 127 -3.14 -0.87 -3.84
C GLY A 127 -1.98 -0.52 -2.91
N GLY A 128 -1.46 -1.52 -2.21
CA GLY A 128 -0.30 -1.39 -1.31
C GLY A 128 1.00 -1.17 -2.08
N THR A 129 1.06 -0.07 -2.83
CA THR A 129 2.19 0.37 -3.65
C THR A 129 2.17 1.88 -3.85
N GLY A 130 3.36 2.46 -4.07
CA GLY A 130 3.58 3.88 -4.42
C GLY A 130 4.34 4.03 -5.74
N THR A 131 4.31 3.01 -6.62
CA THR A 131 5.05 3.04 -7.88
C THR A 131 4.55 4.12 -8.82
N ALA A 132 5.47 4.80 -9.49
CA ALA A 132 5.18 5.78 -10.52
C ALA A 132 4.43 5.18 -11.72
N LYS A 133 4.61 3.89 -12.01
CA LYS A 133 3.84 3.19 -13.05
C LYS A 133 2.33 3.14 -12.77
N ILE A 134 1.89 3.42 -11.56
CA ILE A 134 0.47 3.57 -11.22
C ILE A 134 0.12 5.04 -11.02
N GLY A 135 0.89 5.77 -10.22
CA GLY A 135 0.58 7.16 -9.88
C GLY A 135 0.62 8.12 -11.07
N ASP A 136 1.59 7.93 -11.99
CA ASP A 136 1.76 8.79 -13.17
C ASP A 136 0.92 8.33 -14.37
N ASP A 137 0.42 7.09 -14.39
CA ASP A 137 -0.23 6.46 -15.56
C ASP A 137 -1.77 6.50 -15.50
N PHE A 138 -2.32 7.48 -14.81
CA PHE A 138 -3.77 7.66 -14.62
C PHE A 138 -4.55 7.84 -15.94
N LYS A 139 -3.90 8.27 -17.02
CA LYS A 139 -4.55 8.43 -18.35
C LYS A 139 -4.77 7.09 -19.05
N SER A 140 -3.75 6.22 -19.04
CA SER A 140 -3.83 4.92 -19.71
C SER A 140 -4.57 3.88 -18.86
N HIS A 141 -4.44 3.99 -17.53
CA HIS A 141 -5.01 3.05 -16.59
C HIS A 141 -5.85 3.75 -15.49
N PRO A 142 -6.95 4.43 -15.88
CA PRO A 142 -7.73 5.26 -14.95
C PRO A 142 -8.43 4.46 -13.85
N TRP A 143 -8.53 3.14 -13.97
CA TRP A 143 -9.19 2.26 -12.99
C TRP A 143 -8.23 1.74 -11.90
N THR A 144 -6.96 2.15 -11.92
CA THR A 144 -5.93 1.68 -10.97
C THR A 144 -5.35 2.84 -10.17
N MET A 145 -5.40 2.75 -8.84
CA MET A 145 -4.86 3.75 -7.92
C MET A 145 -4.09 3.05 -6.79
N GLY A 146 -2.86 3.52 -6.52
CA GLY A 146 -2.08 3.11 -5.34
C GLY A 146 -2.53 3.84 -4.07
N TYR A 147 -1.88 3.54 -2.94
CA TYR A 147 -2.18 4.22 -1.67
C TYR A 147 -0.94 4.74 -0.95
N LEU A 148 0.21 4.09 -1.13
CA LEU A 148 1.44 4.52 -0.46
C LEU A 148 1.95 5.86 -1.04
N PRO A 149 2.72 6.64 -0.26
CA PRO A 149 3.49 7.76 -0.82
C PRO A 149 4.31 7.29 -2.03
N SER A 150 4.56 8.22 -2.97
CA SER A 150 5.39 7.89 -4.13
C SER A 150 6.75 7.33 -3.71
N PHE A 151 7.10 6.14 -4.19
CA PHE A 151 8.42 5.53 -3.95
C PHE A 151 9.55 6.38 -4.54
N ARG A 152 9.31 7.04 -5.67
CA ARG A 152 10.28 8.01 -6.20
C ARG A 152 10.48 9.18 -5.26
N ALA A 153 9.39 9.70 -4.68
CA ALA A 153 9.48 10.79 -3.72
C ALA A 153 10.19 10.38 -2.43
N GLU A 154 9.94 9.16 -1.93
CA GLU A 154 10.66 8.61 -0.79
C GLU A 154 12.18 8.57 -1.08
N GLY A 155 12.57 8.03 -2.23
CA GLY A 155 13.95 8.04 -2.68
C GLY A 155 14.54 9.46 -2.79
N VAL A 156 13.77 10.43 -3.32
CA VAL A 156 14.18 11.85 -3.39
C VAL A 156 14.44 12.42 -2.00
N ILE A 157 13.58 12.13 -1.03
CA ILE A 157 13.76 12.59 0.37
C ILE A 157 15.07 12.04 0.94
N TYR A 158 15.35 10.76 0.73
CA TYR A 158 16.61 10.15 1.19
C TYR A 158 17.82 10.77 0.49
N GLY A 159 17.76 10.91 -0.83
CA GLY A 159 18.84 11.53 -1.60
C GLY A 159 19.16 12.95 -1.15
N ARG A 160 18.15 13.79 -0.94
CA ARG A 160 18.33 15.16 -0.42
C ARG A 160 18.94 15.16 0.99
N SER A 161 18.48 14.27 1.86
CA SER A 161 19.02 14.14 3.21
C SER A 161 20.48 13.70 3.20
N ILE A 162 20.86 12.80 2.29
CA ILE A 162 22.24 12.34 2.13
C ILE A 162 23.11 13.44 1.50
N ALA A 163 22.59 14.13 0.48
CA ALA A 163 23.31 15.20 -0.23
C ALA A 163 23.67 16.41 0.66
N ALA A 164 22.91 16.63 1.74
CA ALA A 164 23.22 17.66 2.75
C ALA A 164 24.51 17.36 3.54
N GLY A 165 24.97 16.11 3.54
CA GLY A 165 26.24 15.72 4.18
C GLY A 165 27.47 16.01 3.32
N ALA A 166 28.64 16.04 3.96
CA ALA A 166 29.93 16.15 3.27
C ALA A 166 30.33 14.79 2.67
N ALA A 167 30.74 14.76 1.41
CA ALA A 167 31.34 13.63 0.70
C ALA A 167 30.67 12.25 0.98
N PRO A 168 29.36 12.06 0.76
CA PRO A 168 28.71 10.77 1.00
C PRO A 168 29.25 9.70 0.05
N LYS A 169 29.42 8.46 0.56
CA LYS A 169 29.59 7.24 -0.25
C LYS A 169 28.42 6.33 0.04
N VAL A 170 27.61 6.04 -0.96
CA VAL A 170 26.31 5.38 -0.82
C VAL A 170 26.35 4.02 -1.49
N ALA A 171 25.98 2.98 -0.74
CA ALA A 171 25.63 1.68 -1.27
C ALA A 171 24.10 1.51 -1.25
N VAL A 172 23.54 0.81 -2.21
CA VAL A 172 22.11 0.57 -2.32
C VAL A 172 21.85 -0.93 -2.42
N LEU A 173 21.02 -1.47 -1.53
CA LEU A 173 20.41 -2.78 -1.72
C LEU A 173 18.96 -2.56 -2.12
N TYR A 174 18.49 -3.17 -3.21
CA TYR A 174 17.13 -2.95 -3.69
C TYR A 174 16.49 -4.24 -4.23
N GLU A 175 15.17 -4.35 -4.05
CA GLU A 175 14.38 -5.41 -4.66
C GLU A 175 14.39 -5.24 -6.19
N ASN A 176 14.64 -6.31 -6.95
CA ASN A 176 14.61 -6.29 -8.42
C ASN A 176 13.16 -6.27 -8.95
N SER A 177 12.43 -5.23 -8.58
CA SER A 177 11.05 -4.95 -8.94
C SER A 177 10.89 -3.47 -9.26
N GLU A 178 9.73 -3.06 -9.73
CA GLU A 178 9.45 -1.63 -9.95
C GLU A 178 9.48 -0.81 -8.64
N PHE A 179 9.20 -1.43 -7.49
CA PHE A 179 9.36 -0.79 -6.18
C PHE A 179 10.82 -0.36 -5.93
N GLY A 180 11.76 -1.30 -6.01
CA GLY A 180 13.16 -1.00 -5.74
C GLY A 180 13.77 -0.07 -6.79
N LYS A 181 13.37 -0.21 -8.07
CA LYS A 181 13.81 0.65 -9.17
C LYS A 181 13.33 2.08 -9.02
N ASP A 182 12.05 2.31 -8.67
CA ASP A 182 11.49 3.64 -8.44
C ASP A 182 12.20 4.36 -7.28
N MET A 183 12.41 3.66 -6.15
CA MET A 183 13.13 4.23 -5.00
C MET A 183 14.57 4.59 -5.37
N THR A 184 15.27 3.71 -6.10
CA THR A 184 16.66 3.95 -6.52
C THR A 184 16.75 5.11 -7.52
N ALA A 185 15.81 5.22 -8.45
CA ALA A 185 15.72 6.37 -9.37
C ALA A 185 15.46 7.68 -8.59
N GLY A 186 14.55 7.63 -7.62
CA GLY A 186 14.29 8.76 -6.71
C GLY A 186 15.53 9.17 -5.91
N LEU A 187 16.26 8.22 -5.36
CA LEU A 187 17.53 8.46 -4.64
C LEU A 187 18.53 9.22 -5.52
N ARG A 188 18.74 8.78 -6.76
CA ARG A 188 19.61 9.47 -7.73
C ARG A 188 19.15 10.89 -7.99
N LYS A 189 17.86 11.09 -8.22
CA LYS A 189 17.26 12.42 -8.41
C LYS A 189 17.46 13.31 -7.18
N GLY A 190 17.27 12.77 -5.97
CA GLY A 190 17.45 13.51 -4.72
C GLY A 190 18.90 13.88 -4.41
N LEU A 191 19.85 13.05 -4.79
CA LEU A 191 21.29 13.34 -4.71
C LEU A 191 21.72 14.47 -5.67
N GLY A 192 21.00 14.66 -6.77
CA GLY A 192 21.29 15.71 -7.75
C GLY A 192 22.72 15.62 -8.30
N SER A 193 23.51 16.69 -8.21
CA SER A 193 24.91 16.71 -8.65
C SER A 193 25.83 15.71 -7.92
N LYS A 194 25.40 15.19 -6.76
CA LYS A 194 26.10 14.15 -5.99
C LYS A 194 25.64 12.71 -6.34
N ALA A 195 24.96 12.50 -7.47
CA ALA A 195 24.48 11.16 -7.87
C ALA A 195 25.61 10.12 -8.03
N SER A 196 26.82 10.55 -8.38
CA SER A 196 28.02 9.72 -8.41
C SER A 196 28.49 9.23 -7.02
N ALA A 197 27.89 9.75 -5.93
CA ALA A 197 28.11 9.22 -4.59
C ALA A 197 27.55 7.81 -4.41
N ILE A 198 26.61 7.34 -5.27
CA ILE A 198 26.24 5.93 -5.31
C ILE A 198 27.40 5.15 -5.93
N VAL A 199 28.21 4.56 -5.05
CA VAL A 199 29.42 3.84 -5.44
C VAL A 199 29.11 2.40 -5.83
N ASP A 200 28.00 1.84 -5.36
CA ASP A 200 27.55 0.49 -5.69
C ASP A 200 26.06 0.30 -5.44
N ALA A 201 25.43 -0.61 -6.21
CA ALA A 201 24.01 -0.92 -6.09
C ALA A 201 23.73 -2.37 -6.49
N GLU A 202 23.35 -3.20 -5.53
CA GLU A 202 23.04 -4.61 -5.68
C GLU A 202 21.55 -4.87 -5.59
N SER A 203 21.05 -5.76 -6.43
CA SER A 203 19.65 -6.21 -6.37
C SER A 203 19.52 -7.59 -5.74
N TYR A 204 18.31 -7.86 -5.25
CA TYR A 204 17.89 -9.21 -4.86
C TYR A 204 16.51 -9.53 -5.47
N GLU A 205 16.24 -10.81 -5.66
CA GLU A 205 14.92 -11.28 -6.05
C GLU A 205 14.07 -11.58 -4.81
N PRO A 206 12.74 -11.34 -4.83
CA PRO A 206 11.87 -11.68 -3.68
C PRO A 206 11.94 -13.15 -3.24
N THR A 207 12.43 -14.03 -4.11
CA THR A 207 12.60 -15.47 -3.85
C THR A 207 13.98 -15.86 -3.31
N ASP A 208 14.92 -14.89 -3.24
CA ASP A 208 16.26 -15.17 -2.70
C ASP A 208 16.19 -15.53 -1.21
N THR A 209 16.88 -16.60 -0.84
CA THR A 209 16.93 -17.04 0.56
C THR A 209 18.05 -16.37 1.36
N SER A 210 19.00 -15.73 0.68
CA SER A 210 20.15 -15.03 1.26
C SER A 210 20.54 -13.82 0.40
N ILE A 211 21.07 -12.79 1.06
CA ILE A 211 21.64 -11.59 0.45
C ILE A 211 23.09 -11.37 0.90
N GLU A 212 23.74 -12.40 1.42
CA GLU A 212 25.10 -12.26 1.98
C GLU A 212 26.13 -11.84 0.92
N SER A 213 26.00 -12.33 -0.32
CA SER A 213 26.87 -11.94 -1.44
C SER A 213 26.72 -10.45 -1.77
N GLN A 214 25.50 -9.99 -1.96
CA GLN A 214 25.19 -8.58 -2.24
C GLN A 214 25.71 -7.69 -1.11
N MET A 215 25.44 -8.04 0.14
CA MET A 215 25.91 -7.25 1.29
C MET A 215 27.44 -7.22 1.42
N SER A 216 28.11 -8.32 1.08
CA SER A 216 29.57 -8.37 1.02
C SER A 216 30.13 -7.43 -0.06
N THR A 217 29.57 -7.45 -1.27
CA THR A 217 29.94 -6.55 -2.37
C THR A 217 29.75 -5.09 -1.94
N LEU A 218 28.57 -4.75 -1.45
CA LEU A 218 28.26 -3.40 -0.97
C LEU A 218 29.22 -2.92 0.14
N ARG A 219 29.61 -3.82 1.05
CA ARG A 219 30.59 -3.49 2.11
C ARG A 219 31.98 -3.18 1.52
N HIS A 220 32.42 -3.95 0.50
CA HIS A 220 33.72 -3.75 -0.14
C HIS A 220 33.81 -2.47 -0.98
N SER A 221 32.67 -1.88 -1.39
CA SER A 221 32.65 -0.59 -2.09
C SER A 221 33.17 0.58 -1.24
N GLY A 222 33.35 0.37 0.06
CA GLY A 222 33.78 1.39 1.00
C GLY A 222 32.71 2.44 1.31
N ALA A 223 31.43 2.11 1.07
CA ALA A 223 30.31 3.00 1.37
C ALA A 223 30.16 3.24 2.87
N THR A 224 29.85 4.50 3.21
CA THR A 224 29.58 4.95 4.58
C THR A 224 28.07 5.12 4.87
N THR A 225 27.28 5.04 3.82
CA THR A 225 25.81 5.08 3.89
C THR A 225 25.24 3.88 3.13
N LEU A 226 24.27 3.19 3.72
CA LEU A 226 23.51 2.09 3.12
C LEU A 226 22.06 2.51 2.97
N VAL A 227 21.53 2.41 1.76
CA VAL A 227 20.11 2.62 1.48
C VAL A 227 19.46 1.27 1.19
N LEU A 228 18.44 0.94 1.96
CA LEU A 228 17.70 -0.32 1.90
C LEU A 228 16.33 -0.08 1.25
N ASN A 229 16.26 -0.23 -0.07
CA ASN A 229 15.03 -0.19 -0.86
C ASN A 229 14.43 -1.60 -0.94
N VAL A 230 14.05 -2.14 0.20
CA VAL A 230 13.78 -3.56 0.43
C VAL A 230 12.44 -3.77 1.14
N THR A 231 11.94 -5.02 1.12
CA THR A 231 10.81 -5.46 1.95
C THR A 231 11.27 -5.91 3.34
N PRO A 232 10.36 -6.07 4.32
CA PRO A 232 10.71 -6.26 5.74
C PRO A 232 11.67 -7.41 6.04
N GLN A 233 11.48 -8.57 5.41
CA GLN A 233 12.37 -9.71 5.59
C GLN A 233 13.82 -9.36 5.19
N TYR A 234 13.98 -8.69 4.07
CA TYR A 234 15.30 -8.31 3.56
C TYR A 234 15.92 -7.15 4.32
N ALA A 235 15.11 -6.29 4.93
CA ALA A 235 15.63 -5.32 5.89
C ALA A 235 16.27 -6.03 7.09
N ILE A 236 15.59 -7.01 7.68
CA ILE A 236 16.13 -7.81 8.79
C ILE A 236 17.44 -8.50 8.37
N LEU A 237 17.44 -9.18 7.21
CA LEU A 237 18.62 -9.85 6.69
C LEU A 237 19.78 -8.88 6.44
N ALA A 238 19.52 -7.66 5.93
CA ALA A 238 20.55 -6.66 5.66
C ALA A 238 21.18 -6.14 6.95
N TYR A 239 20.40 -5.86 8.00
CA TYR A 239 20.95 -5.49 9.31
C TYR A 239 21.81 -6.61 9.90
N VAL A 240 21.35 -7.85 9.84
CA VAL A 240 22.10 -9.02 10.33
C VAL A 240 23.39 -9.22 9.55
N ALA A 241 23.35 -9.10 8.22
CA ALA A 241 24.54 -9.21 7.37
C ALA A 241 25.55 -8.07 7.64
N ALA A 242 25.09 -6.83 7.80
CA ALA A 242 25.95 -5.71 8.16
C ALA A 242 26.65 -5.95 9.51
N GLN A 243 25.93 -6.47 10.53
CA GLN A 243 26.50 -6.85 11.83
C GLN A 243 27.58 -7.93 11.67
N LYS A 244 27.32 -9.00 10.92
CA LYS A 244 28.27 -10.09 10.66
C LYS A 244 29.56 -9.60 9.97
N LEU A 245 29.41 -8.64 9.03
CA LEU A 245 30.51 -8.04 8.29
C LEU A 245 31.28 -6.95 9.06
N GLY A 246 30.90 -6.65 10.32
CA GLY A 246 31.46 -5.53 11.07
C GLY A 246 31.28 -4.18 10.36
N TRP A 247 30.24 -4.05 9.55
CA TRP A 247 29.96 -2.83 8.79
C TRP A 247 28.92 -1.97 9.50
N HIS A 248 29.27 -0.72 9.79
CA HIS A 248 28.44 0.21 10.54
C HIS A 248 28.12 1.47 9.71
N PRO A 249 27.42 1.35 8.57
CA PRO A 249 27.05 2.49 7.76
C PRO A 249 25.91 3.27 8.41
N LYS A 250 25.71 4.52 8.00
CA LYS A 250 24.47 5.22 8.23
C LYS A 250 23.36 4.58 7.37
N ILE A 251 22.28 4.12 7.98
CA ILE A 251 21.24 3.36 7.27
C ILE A 251 20.03 4.23 6.98
N TYR A 252 19.56 4.19 5.73
CA TYR A 252 18.24 4.62 5.30
C TYR A 252 17.44 3.39 4.90
N VAL A 253 16.27 3.20 5.46
CA VAL A 253 15.43 2.02 5.18
C VAL A 253 14.05 2.43 4.70
N SER A 254 13.51 1.70 3.73
CA SER A 254 12.18 1.95 3.16
C SER A 254 11.10 2.03 4.23
N SER A 255 10.16 2.95 4.05
CA SER A 255 9.02 3.19 4.95
C SER A 255 8.13 1.95 5.16
N VAL A 256 8.14 1.02 4.23
CA VAL A 256 7.41 -0.25 4.38
C VAL A 256 8.04 -1.21 5.40
N CYS A 257 9.26 -0.92 5.90
CA CYS A 257 10.00 -1.74 6.86
C CYS A 257 10.00 -1.22 8.29
N ILE A 258 9.40 -0.05 8.55
CA ILE A 258 9.53 0.64 9.85
C ILE A 258 8.55 0.17 10.93
N SER A 259 7.79 -0.89 10.68
CA SER A 259 6.87 -1.44 11.67
C SER A 259 7.63 -1.91 12.93
N PRO A 260 7.12 -1.62 14.16
CA PRO A 260 7.77 -2.05 15.40
C PRO A 260 8.11 -3.52 15.46
N ASN A 261 7.23 -4.41 14.97
CA ASN A 261 7.50 -5.85 14.95
C ASN A 261 8.71 -6.21 14.08
N VAL A 262 8.99 -5.48 13.00
CA VAL A 262 10.21 -5.64 12.19
C VAL A 262 11.44 -5.14 12.97
N MET A 263 11.34 -3.93 13.53
CA MET A 263 12.43 -3.32 14.27
C MET A 263 12.76 -4.07 15.57
N ASP A 264 11.79 -4.73 16.18
CA ASP A 264 12.02 -5.60 17.36
C ASP A 264 12.87 -6.82 17.00
N ILE A 265 12.63 -7.44 15.84
CA ILE A 265 13.46 -8.55 15.33
C ILE A 265 14.87 -8.05 15.04
N VAL A 266 15.02 -6.89 14.39
CA VAL A 266 16.32 -6.28 14.09
C VAL A 266 17.07 -6.01 15.40
N ARG A 267 16.44 -5.37 16.40
CA ARG A 267 17.08 -5.04 17.70
C ARG A 267 17.50 -6.28 18.49
N ALA A 268 16.73 -7.37 18.37
CA ALA A 268 17.09 -8.63 19.03
C ALA A 268 18.27 -9.34 18.35
N SER A 269 18.58 -8.98 17.09
CA SER A 269 19.55 -9.68 16.26
C SER A 269 20.89 -8.96 16.10
N VAL A 270 20.95 -7.64 16.35
CA VAL A 270 22.15 -6.83 16.10
C VAL A 270 22.44 -5.83 17.23
N ALA A 271 23.67 -5.32 17.26
CA ALA A 271 24.10 -4.32 18.24
C ALA A 271 23.26 -3.01 18.10
N PRO A 272 22.88 -2.37 19.21
CA PRO A 272 22.13 -1.11 19.17
C PRO A 272 22.80 0.01 18.37
N SER A 273 24.12 0.05 18.32
CA SER A 273 24.90 1.04 17.53
C SER A 273 24.65 0.96 16.03
N LEU A 274 24.26 -0.21 15.51
CA LEU A 274 23.96 -0.38 14.08
C LEU A 274 22.56 0.11 13.73
N VAL A 275 21.62 -0.02 14.65
CA VAL A 275 20.20 0.32 14.43
C VAL A 275 19.89 1.78 14.73
N ASN A 276 20.51 2.30 15.83
CA ASN A 276 20.29 3.66 16.29
C ASN A 276 20.74 4.68 15.26
N GLY A 277 19.88 5.65 14.97
CA GLY A 277 20.16 6.68 13.96
C GLY A 277 19.76 6.30 12.54
N SER A 278 19.24 5.09 12.31
CA SER A 278 18.61 4.73 11.03
C SER A 278 17.51 5.73 10.67
N LEU A 279 17.37 6.02 9.38
CA LEU A 279 16.45 7.03 8.85
C LEU A 279 15.42 6.38 7.94
N SER A 280 14.22 6.94 7.95
CA SER A 280 13.10 6.54 7.07
C SER A 280 12.10 7.69 6.93
N ILE A 281 10.97 7.46 6.27
CA ILE A 281 9.80 8.32 6.34
C ILE A 281 8.63 7.59 7.01
N ALA A 282 7.75 8.35 7.66
CA ALA A 282 6.51 7.84 8.23
C ALA A 282 5.33 8.72 7.84
N PHE A 283 4.21 8.11 7.50
CA PHE A 283 2.96 8.79 7.14
C PHE A 283 1.78 8.35 8.02
N VAL A 284 1.83 7.16 8.60
CA VAL A 284 0.89 6.65 9.60
C VAL A 284 1.41 6.87 11.02
N LYS A 285 0.50 6.93 12.00
CA LYS A 285 0.86 6.91 13.42
C LYS A 285 1.37 5.53 13.80
N ASP A 286 2.29 5.47 14.74
CA ASP A 286 2.72 4.21 15.37
C ASP A 286 1.89 3.99 16.64
N PRO A 287 1.00 2.97 16.69
CA PRO A 287 0.14 2.72 17.86
C PRO A 287 0.89 2.25 19.10
N THR A 288 2.22 2.01 19.00
CA THR A 288 3.08 1.62 20.13
C THR A 288 3.78 2.83 20.74
N ASP A 289 3.94 3.92 20.00
CA ASP A 289 4.59 5.13 20.50
C ASP A 289 3.73 5.83 21.55
N LYS A 290 4.34 6.11 22.70
CA LYS A 290 3.69 6.76 23.83
C LYS A 290 3.10 8.12 23.49
N VAL A 291 3.61 8.81 22.48
CA VAL A 291 3.06 10.09 22.00
C VAL A 291 1.60 9.94 21.53
N TRP A 292 1.21 8.76 21.04
CA TRP A 292 -0.14 8.46 20.58
C TRP A 292 -0.97 7.66 21.59
N ALA A 293 -0.46 7.35 22.78
CA ALA A 293 -1.15 6.49 23.75
C ALA A 293 -2.54 6.99 24.16
N LYS A 294 -2.76 8.32 24.14
CA LYS A 294 -4.06 8.95 24.45
C LYS A 294 -4.88 9.26 23.21
N ASP A 295 -4.35 9.03 22.01
CA ASP A 295 -5.04 9.33 20.75
C ASP A 295 -6.31 8.47 20.59
N PRO A 296 -7.47 9.06 20.29
CA PRO A 296 -8.73 8.34 20.15
C PRO A 296 -8.69 7.22 19.11
N VAL A 297 -7.98 7.41 17.97
CA VAL A 297 -7.90 6.38 16.94
C VAL A 297 -7.05 5.19 17.37
N VAL A 298 -6.01 5.40 18.16
CA VAL A 298 -5.19 4.29 18.71
C VAL A 298 -5.98 3.47 19.71
N LYS A 299 -6.82 4.12 20.53
CA LYS A 299 -7.76 3.41 21.43
C LYS A 299 -8.80 2.63 20.62
N LEU A 300 -9.39 3.25 19.62
CA LEU A 300 -10.34 2.61 18.71
C LEU A 300 -9.72 1.41 18.01
N TYR A 301 -8.52 1.56 17.44
CA TYR A 301 -7.76 0.49 16.81
C TYR A 301 -7.62 -0.74 17.72
N ARG A 302 -7.17 -0.53 18.97
CA ARG A 302 -7.00 -1.62 19.95
C ARG A 302 -8.33 -2.33 20.24
N SER A 303 -9.42 -1.57 20.38
CA SER A 303 -10.75 -2.14 20.61
C SER A 303 -11.28 -2.93 19.42
N ILE A 304 -11.03 -2.44 18.19
CA ILE A 304 -11.42 -3.13 16.95
C ILE A 304 -10.63 -4.44 16.83
N LEU A 305 -9.31 -4.42 17.03
CA LEU A 305 -8.51 -5.65 16.98
C LEU A 305 -8.99 -6.69 18.00
N ALA A 306 -9.16 -6.27 19.25
CA ALA A 306 -9.58 -7.18 20.31
C ALA A 306 -10.93 -7.87 19.98
N LYS A 307 -11.87 -7.14 19.36
CA LYS A 307 -13.21 -7.64 19.07
C LYS A 307 -13.32 -8.40 17.74
N TYR A 308 -12.64 -7.93 16.68
CA TYR A 308 -12.89 -8.39 15.31
C TYR A 308 -11.71 -9.13 14.67
N ALA A 309 -10.54 -9.11 15.32
CA ALA A 309 -9.36 -9.87 14.92
C ALA A 309 -8.64 -10.46 16.15
N PRO A 310 -9.31 -11.35 16.93
CA PRO A 310 -8.72 -11.91 18.12
C PRO A 310 -7.40 -12.63 17.78
N GLY A 311 -6.37 -12.42 18.62
CA GLY A 311 -5.02 -12.94 18.40
C GLY A 311 -4.13 -12.06 17.52
N ALA A 312 -4.64 -11.00 16.88
CA ALA A 312 -3.79 -10.00 16.23
C ALA A 312 -2.99 -9.20 17.26
N LYS A 313 -1.72 -8.96 16.96
CA LYS A 313 -0.83 -8.18 17.83
C LYS A 313 -1.07 -6.69 17.61
N PRO A 314 -1.41 -5.91 18.66
CA PRO A 314 -1.60 -4.46 18.53
C PRO A 314 -0.33 -3.68 18.14
N GLU A 315 0.84 -4.28 18.32
CA GLU A 315 2.15 -3.72 17.97
C GLU A 315 2.45 -3.83 16.47
N ASP A 316 1.67 -4.63 15.74
CA ASP A 316 1.83 -4.80 14.29
C ASP A 316 1.15 -3.65 13.54
N VAL A 317 1.96 -2.66 13.14
CA VAL A 317 1.49 -1.45 12.44
C VAL A 317 0.85 -1.76 11.09
N TYR A 318 1.11 -2.92 10.49
CA TYR A 318 0.42 -3.28 9.25
C TYR A 318 -1.08 -3.50 9.46
N ASN A 319 -1.52 -3.97 10.65
CA ASN A 319 -2.95 -3.95 11.00
C ASN A 319 -3.50 -2.52 11.08
N PHE A 320 -2.72 -1.59 11.65
CA PHE A 320 -3.11 -0.18 11.78
C PHE A 320 -3.21 0.50 10.41
N TYR A 321 -2.22 0.26 9.54
CA TYR A 321 -2.23 0.70 8.15
C TYR A 321 -3.45 0.14 7.40
N GLY A 322 -3.71 -1.16 7.50
CA GLY A 322 -4.86 -1.81 6.88
C GLY A 322 -6.20 -1.17 7.29
N MET A 323 -6.35 -0.82 8.57
CA MET A 323 -7.53 -0.07 9.05
C MET A 323 -7.58 1.34 8.44
N GLY A 324 -6.46 2.03 8.31
CA GLY A 324 -6.39 3.35 7.69
C GLY A 324 -6.80 3.35 6.22
N VAL A 325 -6.35 2.36 5.46
CA VAL A 325 -6.77 2.19 4.05
C VAL A 325 -8.25 1.82 3.95
N ALA A 326 -8.74 0.96 4.85
CA ALA A 326 -10.16 0.59 4.92
C ALA A 326 -11.05 1.79 5.29
N PHE A 327 -10.56 2.72 6.13
CA PHE A 327 -11.26 3.98 6.42
C PHE A 327 -11.48 4.78 5.14
N THR A 328 -10.45 4.97 4.32
CA THR A 328 -10.54 5.65 3.01
C THR A 328 -11.50 4.91 2.05
N MET A 329 -11.46 3.57 2.01
CA MET A 329 -12.40 2.81 1.17
C MET A 329 -13.85 3.00 1.60
N VAL A 330 -14.11 3.06 2.91
CA VAL A 330 -15.45 3.35 3.46
C VAL A 330 -15.91 4.76 3.06
N ASP A 331 -15.02 5.73 3.08
CA ASP A 331 -15.31 7.10 2.64
C ASP A 331 -15.66 7.14 1.14
N ALA A 332 -14.83 6.53 0.30
CA ALA A 332 -15.09 6.42 -1.13
C ALA A 332 -16.42 5.71 -1.43
N LEU A 333 -16.74 4.63 -0.72
CA LEU A 333 -18.04 3.92 -0.88
C LEU A 333 -19.23 4.78 -0.44
N LYS A 334 -19.09 5.60 0.59
CA LYS A 334 -20.14 6.57 1.00
C LYS A 334 -20.40 7.59 -0.10
N HIS A 335 -19.35 8.16 -0.66
CA HIS A 335 -19.42 9.16 -1.74
C HIS A 335 -19.87 8.56 -3.07
N ALA A 336 -19.67 7.26 -3.31
CA ALA A 336 -20.24 6.56 -4.47
C ALA A 336 -21.78 6.50 -4.46
N GLY A 337 -22.41 6.81 -3.33
CA GLY A 337 -23.86 6.98 -3.18
C GLY A 337 -24.61 5.70 -2.82
N LYS A 338 -25.95 5.84 -2.66
CA LYS A 338 -26.82 4.73 -2.26
C LYS A 338 -26.92 3.62 -3.31
N ASN A 339 -26.76 3.93 -4.58
CA ASN A 339 -26.78 2.97 -5.69
C ASN A 339 -25.41 3.01 -6.39
N PRO A 340 -24.35 2.47 -5.75
CA PRO A 340 -23.00 2.61 -6.26
C PRO A 340 -22.83 1.79 -7.55
N THR A 341 -22.14 2.40 -8.51
CA THR A 341 -21.61 1.74 -9.70
C THR A 341 -20.07 1.73 -9.61
N ARG A 342 -19.42 0.86 -10.35
CA ARG A 342 -17.94 0.88 -10.44
C ARG A 342 -17.43 2.26 -10.85
N GLN A 343 -18.14 2.94 -11.78
CA GLN A 343 -17.79 4.29 -12.21
C GLN A 343 -17.97 5.31 -11.07
N SER A 344 -19.08 5.28 -10.31
CA SER A 344 -19.27 6.22 -9.20
C SER A 344 -18.26 6.00 -8.08
N LEU A 345 -17.83 4.75 -7.84
CA LEU A 345 -16.75 4.45 -6.88
C LEU A 345 -15.41 4.99 -7.38
N LEU A 346 -15.08 4.81 -8.67
CA LEU A 346 -13.87 5.38 -9.25
C LEU A 346 -13.88 6.91 -9.14
N THR A 347 -15.00 7.54 -9.49
CA THR A 347 -15.15 9.00 -9.38
C THR A 347 -14.97 9.47 -7.93
N ALA A 348 -15.53 8.77 -6.95
CA ALA A 348 -15.33 9.09 -5.54
C ALA A 348 -13.86 8.95 -5.12
N ALA A 349 -13.18 7.89 -5.58
CA ALA A 349 -11.75 7.69 -5.31
C ALA A 349 -10.85 8.76 -5.98
N GLN A 350 -11.28 9.33 -7.10
CA GLN A 350 -10.59 10.42 -7.79
C GLN A 350 -10.80 11.81 -7.16
N HIS A 351 -11.65 11.94 -6.16
CA HIS A 351 -12.00 13.22 -5.52
C HIS A 351 -11.94 13.13 -4.00
N LEU A 352 -10.99 12.35 -3.49
CA LEU A 352 -10.76 12.27 -2.05
C LEU A 352 -10.23 13.61 -1.52
N ASP A 353 -10.73 14.02 -0.38
CA ASP A 353 -10.18 15.11 0.44
C ASP A 353 -10.54 14.85 1.91
N GLU A 354 -9.89 13.86 2.51
CA GLU A 354 -10.20 13.40 3.87
C GLU A 354 -9.08 13.65 4.87
N VAL A 355 -9.46 13.87 6.12
CA VAL A 355 -8.58 13.77 7.27
C VAL A 355 -8.71 12.35 7.82
N ASN A 356 -7.80 11.48 7.40
CA ASN A 356 -7.79 10.11 7.88
C ASN A 356 -7.15 10.05 9.27
N PRO A 357 -7.87 9.62 10.32
CA PRO A 357 -7.38 9.66 11.70
C PRO A 357 -6.18 8.74 11.96
N PHE A 358 -5.94 7.75 11.10
CA PHE A 358 -4.81 6.84 11.20
C PHE A 358 -3.49 7.48 10.72
N MET A 359 -3.58 8.55 9.93
CA MET A 359 -2.41 9.26 9.40
C MET A 359 -1.78 10.17 10.47
N ARG A 360 -0.51 10.49 10.29
CA ARG A 360 0.16 11.50 11.12
C ARG A 360 -0.50 12.88 10.90
N PRO A 361 -0.52 13.75 11.95
CA PRO A 361 -1.08 15.09 11.81
C PRO A 361 -0.48 15.85 10.62
N GLY A 362 -1.35 16.44 9.81
CA GLY A 362 -0.97 17.17 8.59
C GLY A 362 -0.80 16.33 7.33
N VAL A 363 -0.87 15.00 7.44
CA VAL A 363 -0.98 14.09 6.29
C VAL A 363 -2.46 13.93 5.95
N ARG A 364 -2.89 14.48 4.82
CA ARG A 364 -4.24 14.31 4.27
C ARG A 364 -4.23 13.25 3.18
N ILE A 365 -5.38 12.63 2.98
CA ILE A 365 -5.63 11.79 1.80
C ILE A 365 -6.38 12.66 0.80
N ALA A 366 -5.74 12.97 -0.32
CA ALA A 366 -6.32 13.82 -1.36
C ALA A 366 -5.94 13.32 -2.75
N THR A 367 -6.91 13.30 -3.66
CA THR A 367 -6.72 12.87 -5.05
C THR A 367 -7.44 13.81 -6.01
N SER A 368 -7.09 13.73 -7.28
CA SER A 368 -7.83 14.35 -8.37
C SER A 368 -7.83 13.42 -9.60
N PRO A 369 -8.63 13.71 -10.64
CA PRO A 369 -8.57 12.94 -11.89
C PRO A 369 -7.19 12.92 -12.57
N THR A 370 -6.27 13.79 -12.13
CA THR A 370 -4.91 13.91 -12.67
C THR A 370 -3.82 13.69 -11.61
N ASP A 371 -4.20 13.32 -10.38
CA ASP A 371 -3.28 13.02 -9.28
C ASP A 371 -3.74 11.77 -8.53
N TYR A 372 -3.04 10.64 -8.75
CA TYR A 372 -3.33 9.33 -8.19
C TYR A 372 -2.39 8.95 -7.05
N TYR A 373 -1.80 9.97 -6.40
CA TYR A 373 -1.02 9.80 -5.17
C TYR A 373 -1.82 10.31 -3.95
N PRO A 374 -2.60 9.44 -3.30
CA PRO A 374 -3.45 9.87 -2.17
C PRO A 374 -2.66 10.50 -1.02
N ILE A 375 -1.40 10.12 -0.84
CA ILE A 375 -0.52 10.61 0.22
C ILE A 375 0.60 11.45 -0.38
N SER A 376 0.50 12.77 -0.24
CA SER A 376 1.46 13.73 -0.82
C SER A 376 2.45 14.31 0.21
N LYS A 377 2.37 13.91 1.48
CA LYS A 377 3.28 14.37 2.54
C LYS A 377 3.69 13.22 3.44
N ALA A 378 4.92 13.26 3.94
CA ALA A 378 5.44 12.31 4.91
C ALA A 378 6.36 13.00 5.91
N GLN A 379 6.64 12.36 7.01
CA GLN A 379 7.55 12.81 8.06
C GLN A 379 8.88 12.06 7.91
N LEU A 380 10.00 12.80 7.73
CA LEU A 380 11.31 12.17 7.94
C LEU A 380 11.42 11.76 9.42
N VAL A 381 11.86 10.53 9.65
CA VAL A 381 11.97 9.95 10.99
C VAL A 381 13.34 9.31 11.20
N ARG A 382 13.78 9.30 12.46
CA ARG A 382 15.02 8.66 12.91
C ARG A 382 14.72 7.70 14.04
N TYR A 383 15.31 6.52 13.99
CA TYR A 383 15.17 5.52 15.04
C TYR A 383 16.02 5.87 16.27
N ASP A 384 15.41 5.88 17.47
CA ASP A 384 16.03 6.32 18.72
C ASP A 384 16.28 5.20 19.74
N ARG A 385 16.38 3.96 19.31
CA ARG A 385 16.45 2.69 20.05
C ARG A 385 15.12 1.97 20.22
N VAL A 386 14.00 2.67 20.23
CA VAL A 386 12.67 2.09 20.53
C VAL A 386 11.64 2.53 19.49
N HIS A 387 11.65 3.81 19.11
CA HIS A 387 10.65 4.40 18.25
C HIS A 387 11.25 5.23 17.10
N TRP A 388 10.44 5.50 16.13
CA TRP A 388 10.75 6.40 15.02
C TRP A 388 10.32 7.83 15.38
N VAL A 389 11.28 8.65 15.79
CA VAL A 389 11.05 10.07 16.14
C VAL A 389 11.15 10.99 14.94
N ALA A 390 10.29 12.01 14.93
CA ALA A 390 10.23 12.99 13.84
C ALA A 390 11.54 13.80 13.74
N VAL A 391 11.96 14.06 12.50
CA VAL A 391 13.09 14.92 12.16
C VAL A 391 12.59 16.06 11.26
N GLY A 392 12.55 17.28 11.80
CA GLY A 392 12.07 18.45 11.07
C GLY A 392 10.55 18.43 10.79
N PRO A 393 10.06 19.26 9.86
CA PRO A 393 8.67 19.31 9.47
C PRO A 393 8.27 18.17 8.53
N LEU A 394 6.97 18.08 8.20
CA LEU A 394 6.50 17.26 7.08
C LEU A 394 7.16 17.71 5.78
N VAL A 395 7.52 16.75 4.95
CA VAL A 395 8.11 16.97 3.62
C VAL A 395 7.15 16.52 2.53
N SER A 396 7.28 17.13 1.33
CA SER A 396 6.53 16.65 0.16
C SER A 396 6.97 15.23 -0.20
N ALA A 397 6.00 14.36 -0.42
CA ALA A 397 6.14 12.98 -0.87
C ALA A 397 5.55 12.79 -2.29
N THR A 398 5.53 13.85 -3.09
CA THR A 398 5.24 13.83 -4.53
C THR A 398 6.55 13.87 -5.33
N SER A 399 6.61 13.14 -6.41
CA SER A 399 7.81 13.00 -7.29
C SER A 399 8.07 14.23 -8.15
#